data_6511ba0ba37c39e5a303ac5113755ed4
#
_entry.id   6511ba0ba37c39e5a303ac5113755ed4
#
_cell.length_a   1.000
_cell.length_b   1.000
_cell.length_c   1.000
_cell.angle_alpha   90.00
_cell.angle_beta   90.00
_cell.angle_gamma   90.00
#
_symmetry.space_group_name_H-M   'P 1'
#
loop_
_entity.id
_entity.type
_entity.pdbx_description
1 polymer ?
#
loop_
_entity_poly.entity_id
_entity_poly.type
_entity_poly.pdbx_seq_one_letter_code
_entity_poly.pdbx_strand_id
1 'polypeptide(L)'
;MHTQILKIMALTNNPMAEPYKIKMVEPVKVTTREYREKAAREAGYNTFLLRSEDVYIDLLTDSGTNSMSEYQWAGMMLGDEAYAGSKNYYFLEDTMRECFGYKHLVPTHQGRGAENLVSKALIKPGQYVPGNMYFTTTRAHQELAGGNFVDVIVDAAHDPCNTDPFKGNVDLQKFEGLIKKVGADNVAYITIGVTVNLAGGQPVSMANLKATGELAHKHGIKVILDATRAIENAYFIKVREKGYENKSVKEILREMCSHTDGATCSGKKDFHTNIGGFAACNDDEMAQEMRSMVVVYEGLQTYGGMTGRDMEAMARGMLEACQDHVMAHRIAQCEYLGNKLLAAGIPIVVPIGGHGVFLDARRFYPNVPQEHYVAQSLANDLYVHSGVRSMERGAVSAGRNKDTGEEIRPKLETVRLTIPRRVYTQSHFDVVAEAVIDLYQNRDKAKGLKMVYEPKYLRFFQARFEKL
;
A
#
# COMPACT_ATOMS: atom_id res chain seq x y z
N MET A 1 -25.04 5.69 -16.82
CA MET A 1 -24.62 6.40 -15.60
C MET A 1 -23.12 6.75 -15.62
N HIS A 2 -22.22 5.82 -15.89
CA HIS A 2 -20.77 6.04 -15.98
C HIS A 2 -20.38 7.08 -17.07
N THR A 3 -20.95 6.98 -18.27
CA THR A 3 -20.74 7.92 -19.37
C THR A 3 -21.28 9.33 -19.06
N GLN A 4 -22.31 9.45 -18.22
CA GLN A 4 -22.84 10.73 -17.76
C GLN A 4 -21.96 11.38 -16.70
N ILE A 5 -21.37 10.59 -15.80
CA ILE A 5 -20.40 11.08 -14.80
C ILE A 5 -19.15 11.61 -15.50
N LEU A 6 -18.59 10.84 -16.45
CA LEU A 6 -17.44 11.28 -17.26
C LEU A 6 -17.75 12.55 -18.07
N LYS A 7 -18.98 12.70 -18.60
CA LYS A 7 -19.42 13.94 -19.26
C LYS A 7 -19.54 15.12 -18.31
N ILE A 8 -20.03 14.91 -17.09
CA ILE A 8 -20.10 15.95 -16.06
C ILE A 8 -18.70 16.38 -15.64
N MET A 9 -17.76 15.45 -15.51
CA MET A 9 -16.35 15.71 -15.21
C MET A 9 -15.67 16.51 -16.33
N ALA A 10 -15.99 16.25 -17.60
CA ALA A 10 -15.48 17.00 -18.77
C ALA A 10 -16.07 18.40 -18.89
N LEU A 11 -17.24 18.67 -18.32
CA LEU A 11 -17.92 19.97 -18.41
C LEU A 11 -17.38 21.03 -17.43
N THR A 12 -16.62 20.64 -16.41
CA THR A 12 -16.24 21.56 -15.34
C THR A 12 -14.81 22.06 -15.40
N ASN A 13 -13.93 21.51 -16.26
CA ASN A 13 -12.47 21.78 -16.27
C ASN A 13 -11.82 21.74 -14.86
N ASN A 14 -12.55 21.20 -13.88
CA ASN A 14 -12.10 21.05 -12.51
C ASN A 14 -11.79 19.58 -12.24
N PRO A 15 -10.75 19.30 -11.45
CA PRO A 15 -10.60 17.97 -10.87
C PRO A 15 -11.90 17.62 -10.17
N MET A 16 -12.23 16.35 -10.20
CA MET A 16 -13.48 15.81 -9.67
C MET A 16 -13.70 16.29 -8.23
N ALA A 17 -14.78 17.02 -8.00
CA ALA A 17 -15.18 17.39 -6.65
C ALA A 17 -15.43 16.15 -5.80
N GLU A 18 -15.25 16.26 -4.50
CA GLU A 18 -15.50 15.18 -3.56
C GLU A 18 -16.93 14.64 -3.74
N PRO A 19 -17.11 13.31 -3.94
CA PRO A 19 -18.44 12.71 -4.10
C PRO A 19 -19.16 12.49 -2.76
N TYR A 20 -18.79 13.22 -1.71
CA TYR A 20 -19.31 13.13 -0.35
C TYR A 20 -19.41 14.50 0.31
N LYS A 21 -20.21 14.57 1.38
CA LYS A 21 -20.29 15.74 2.28
C LYS A 21 -19.53 15.44 3.55
N ILE A 22 -18.79 16.43 4.06
CA ILE A 22 -18.09 16.35 5.34
C ILE A 22 -19.08 16.61 6.46
N LYS A 23 -19.26 15.61 7.35
CA LYS A 23 -20.17 15.72 8.53
C LYS A 23 -19.43 15.76 9.84
N MET A 24 -18.18 15.31 9.90
CA MET A 24 -17.32 15.30 11.07
C MET A 24 -15.98 15.95 10.73
N VAL A 25 -15.47 16.77 11.62
CA VAL A 25 -14.20 17.46 11.43
C VAL A 25 -13.28 17.19 12.62
N GLU A 26 -12.00 16.98 12.33
CA GLU A 26 -10.92 16.89 13.30
C GLU A 26 -10.03 18.13 13.13
N PRO A 27 -9.91 19.01 14.16
CA PRO A 27 -9.10 20.20 14.05
C PRO A 27 -7.62 19.85 13.92
N VAL A 28 -6.91 20.52 13.02
CA VAL A 28 -5.46 20.40 12.84
C VAL A 28 -4.76 21.66 13.35
N LYS A 29 -3.52 21.48 13.82
CA LYS A 29 -2.71 22.58 14.38
C LYS A 29 -1.75 23.11 13.32
N VAL A 30 -1.84 24.40 13.04
CA VAL A 30 -0.82 25.10 12.25
C VAL A 30 0.32 25.51 13.19
N THR A 31 1.55 25.08 12.88
CA THR A 31 2.74 25.28 13.71
C THR A 31 3.75 26.21 13.03
N THR A 32 4.60 26.90 13.83
CA THR A 32 5.71 27.69 13.29
C THR A 32 6.86 26.78 12.85
N ARG A 33 7.78 27.32 12.07
CA ARG A 33 8.99 26.60 11.63
C ARG A 33 9.84 26.18 12.83
N GLU A 34 10.07 27.07 13.79
CA GLU A 34 10.87 26.82 15.00
C GLU A 34 10.28 25.68 15.82
N TYR A 35 8.95 25.64 15.93
CA TYR A 35 8.24 24.52 16.57
C TYR A 35 8.54 23.20 15.87
N ARG A 36 8.42 23.16 14.54
CA ARG A 36 8.66 21.95 13.75
C ARG A 36 10.13 21.50 13.78
N GLU A 37 11.09 22.44 13.79
CA GLU A 37 12.52 22.13 13.94
C GLU A 37 12.80 21.45 15.29
N LYS A 38 12.15 21.91 16.35
CA LYS A 38 12.23 21.27 17.67
C LYS A 38 11.62 19.88 17.66
N ALA A 39 10.39 19.73 17.16
CA ALA A 39 9.70 18.45 17.07
C ALA A 39 10.47 17.42 16.21
N ALA A 40 11.03 17.83 15.05
CA ALA A 40 11.85 16.97 14.21
C ALA A 40 13.11 16.47 14.95
N ARG A 41 13.77 17.33 15.71
CA ARG A 41 14.94 16.97 16.51
C ARG A 41 14.60 15.97 17.62
N GLU A 42 13.51 16.20 18.34
CA GLU A 42 13.01 15.29 19.39
C GLU A 42 12.61 13.94 18.82
N ALA A 43 12.06 13.93 17.60
CA ALA A 43 11.74 12.71 16.82
C ALA A 43 13.01 12.05 16.20
N GLY A 44 14.23 12.57 16.43
CA GLY A 44 15.45 12.03 15.81
C GLY A 44 15.41 12.09 14.29
N TYR A 45 14.80 13.13 13.71
CA TYR A 45 14.64 13.36 12.28
C TYR A 45 13.96 12.18 11.53
N ASN A 46 13.15 11.40 12.25
CA ASN A 46 12.33 10.32 11.69
C ASN A 46 10.85 10.71 11.75
N THR A 47 10.20 10.82 10.59
CA THR A 47 8.80 11.25 10.48
C THR A 47 7.81 10.28 11.14
N PHE A 48 8.17 9.00 11.37
CA PHE A 48 7.38 8.05 12.15
C PHE A 48 7.34 8.36 13.65
N LEU A 49 8.32 9.07 14.18
CA LEU A 49 8.44 9.38 15.61
C LEU A 49 7.85 10.75 15.98
N LEU A 50 7.34 11.49 14.99
CA LEU A 50 6.57 12.71 15.23
C LEU A 50 5.23 12.35 15.88
N ARG A 51 4.80 13.15 16.84
CA ARG A 51 3.45 13.05 17.41
C ARG A 51 2.42 13.58 16.40
N SER A 52 1.23 13.03 16.40
CA SER A 52 0.16 13.48 15.48
C SER A 52 -0.21 14.95 15.68
N GLU A 53 -0.17 15.44 16.94
CA GLU A 53 -0.43 16.84 17.29
C GLU A 53 0.59 17.85 16.74
N ASP A 54 1.75 17.37 16.28
CA ASP A 54 2.81 18.20 15.69
C ASP A 54 2.71 18.28 14.16
N VAL A 55 1.75 17.57 13.56
CA VAL A 55 1.59 17.44 12.11
C VAL A 55 0.42 18.27 11.62
N TYR A 56 0.63 19.03 10.53
CA TYR A 56 -0.42 19.82 9.89
C TYR A 56 -1.19 19.01 8.85
N ILE A 57 -0.49 18.47 7.86
CA ILE A 57 -1.09 17.57 6.84
C ILE A 57 -0.34 16.24 6.90
N ASP A 58 -1.06 15.15 7.19
CA ASP A 58 -0.46 13.85 7.39
C ASP A 58 -0.57 12.96 6.15
N LEU A 59 0.50 12.87 5.39
CA LEU A 59 0.66 12.01 4.22
C LEU A 59 1.63 10.85 4.47
N LEU A 60 1.81 10.46 5.75
CA LEU A 60 2.68 9.34 6.12
C LEU A 60 2.16 8.01 5.55
N THR A 61 0.85 7.77 5.70
CA THR A 61 0.23 6.50 5.34
C THR A 61 -1.27 6.66 5.07
N ASP A 62 -1.82 5.77 4.24
CA ASP A 62 -3.25 5.57 4.05
C ASP A 62 -3.78 4.37 4.88
N SER A 63 -2.96 3.83 5.77
CA SER A 63 -3.28 2.63 6.55
C SER A 63 -3.97 2.97 7.86
N GLY A 64 -5.29 2.84 7.92
CA GLY A 64 -6.07 3.09 9.12
C GLY A 64 -6.28 4.58 9.43
N THR A 65 -5.98 5.45 8.49
CA THR A 65 -6.12 6.91 8.60
C THR A 65 -7.23 7.47 7.71
N ASN A 66 -8.07 6.59 7.17
CA ASN A 66 -9.17 6.95 6.28
C ASN A 66 -10.42 7.37 7.06
N SER A 67 -11.30 8.15 6.43
CA SER A 67 -12.61 8.49 6.97
C SER A 67 -13.65 7.47 6.55
N MET A 68 -14.33 6.87 7.52
CA MET A 68 -15.46 5.97 7.31
C MET A 68 -16.70 6.75 6.89
N SER A 69 -17.54 6.13 6.06
CA SER A 69 -18.82 6.68 5.65
C SER A 69 -19.88 6.61 6.75
N GLU A 70 -20.98 7.36 6.59
CA GLU A 70 -22.16 7.22 7.46
C GLU A 70 -22.74 5.81 7.45
N TYR A 71 -22.61 5.08 6.30
CA TYR A 71 -23.04 3.71 6.19
C TYR A 71 -22.19 2.76 7.03
N GLN A 72 -20.87 2.99 7.08
CA GLN A 72 -19.95 2.25 7.95
C GLN A 72 -20.21 2.57 9.43
N TRP A 73 -20.36 3.84 9.80
CA TRP A 73 -20.68 4.24 11.18
C TRP A 73 -22.01 3.67 11.65
N ALA A 74 -23.06 3.70 10.81
CA ALA A 74 -24.35 3.06 11.13
C ALA A 74 -24.17 1.55 11.34
N GLY A 75 -23.33 0.90 10.54
CA GLY A 75 -22.98 -0.51 10.71
C GLY A 75 -22.33 -0.83 12.04
N MET A 76 -21.38 0.02 12.48
CA MET A 76 -20.74 -0.16 13.78
C MET A 76 -21.74 -0.16 14.93
N MET A 77 -22.82 0.62 14.85
CA MET A 77 -23.89 0.63 15.86
C MET A 77 -24.75 -0.65 15.87
N LEU A 78 -24.66 -1.47 14.82
CA LEU A 78 -25.34 -2.77 14.69
C LEU A 78 -24.44 -3.95 15.01
N GLY A 79 -23.23 -3.69 15.53
CA GLY A 79 -22.24 -4.69 15.87
C GLY A 79 -22.79 -5.72 16.86
N ASP A 80 -22.54 -7.01 16.55
CA ASP A 80 -22.83 -8.14 17.43
C ASP A 80 -21.56 -8.48 18.21
N GLU A 81 -21.64 -8.35 19.52
CA GLU A 81 -20.50 -8.55 20.44
C GLU A 81 -20.38 -10.03 20.88
N ALA A 82 -20.94 -10.99 20.14
CA ALA A 82 -20.79 -12.40 20.42
C ALA A 82 -19.32 -12.82 20.30
N TYR A 83 -18.82 -13.56 21.31
CA TYR A 83 -17.45 -14.07 21.33
C TYR A 83 -17.18 -15.06 20.18
N ALA A 84 -18.16 -15.86 19.83
CA ALA A 84 -18.05 -16.86 18.76
C ALA A 84 -19.28 -16.79 17.84
N GLY A 85 -19.05 -16.88 16.52
CA GLY A 85 -20.14 -16.97 15.54
C GLY A 85 -20.95 -15.68 15.40
N SER A 86 -20.31 -14.52 15.55
CA SER A 86 -20.94 -13.21 15.31
C SER A 86 -21.56 -13.14 13.92
N LYS A 87 -22.78 -12.59 13.81
CA LYS A 87 -23.43 -12.34 12.51
C LYS A 87 -22.60 -11.45 11.60
N ASN A 88 -21.78 -10.57 12.17
CA ASN A 88 -20.92 -9.68 11.40
C ASN A 88 -19.74 -10.41 10.75
N TYR A 89 -19.29 -11.55 11.32
CA TYR A 89 -18.33 -12.43 10.66
C TYR A 89 -18.92 -13.02 9.37
N TYR A 90 -20.13 -13.56 9.45
CA TYR A 90 -20.77 -14.16 8.26
C TYR A 90 -21.09 -13.10 7.21
N PHE A 91 -21.51 -11.90 7.62
CA PHE A 91 -21.70 -10.79 6.67
C PHE A 91 -20.38 -10.40 5.99
N LEU A 92 -19.26 -10.34 6.73
CA LEU A 92 -17.95 -10.09 6.14
C LEU A 92 -17.51 -11.21 5.20
N GLU A 93 -17.74 -12.47 5.58
CA GLU A 93 -17.40 -13.63 4.77
C GLU A 93 -18.19 -13.64 3.45
N ASP A 94 -19.49 -13.40 3.51
CA ASP A 94 -20.35 -13.33 2.31
C ASP A 94 -19.96 -12.15 1.42
N THR A 95 -19.67 -11.00 2.01
CA THR A 95 -19.19 -9.81 1.27
C THR A 95 -17.86 -10.08 0.58
N MET A 96 -16.93 -10.75 1.26
CA MET A 96 -15.65 -11.14 0.65
C MET A 96 -15.87 -12.11 -0.52
N ARG A 97 -16.72 -13.12 -0.36
CA ARG A 97 -17.09 -14.03 -1.46
C ARG A 97 -17.72 -13.29 -2.62
N GLU A 98 -18.58 -12.33 -2.34
CA GLU A 98 -19.22 -11.51 -3.36
C GLU A 98 -18.24 -10.65 -4.12
N CYS A 99 -17.30 -9.99 -3.45
CA CYS A 99 -16.36 -9.04 -4.05
C CYS A 99 -15.11 -9.68 -4.64
N PHE A 100 -14.50 -10.64 -3.93
CA PHE A 100 -13.25 -11.28 -4.32
C PHE A 100 -13.42 -12.68 -4.92
N GLY A 101 -14.41 -13.42 -4.51
CA GLY A 101 -14.71 -14.74 -5.07
C GLY A 101 -14.01 -15.92 -4.41
N TYR A 102 -13.17 -15.74 -3.39
CA TYR A 102 -12.54 -16.84 -2.67
C TYR A 102 -13.54 -17.61 -1.81
N LYS A 103 -13.26 -18.90 -1.60
CA LYS A 103 -14.09 -19.82 -0.82
C LYS A 103 -14.04 -19.54 0.68
N HIS A 104 -12.85 -19.30 1.21
CA HIS A 104 -12.60 -19.17 2.65
C HIS A 104 -12.11 -17.79 3.02
N LEU A 105 -12.65 -17.26 4.11
CA LEU A 105 -12.18 -16.09 4.84
C LEU A 105 -11.51 -16.52 6.14
N VAL A 106 -10.36 -15.93 6.45
CA VAL A 106 -9.65 -16.04 7.73
C VAL A 106 -9.38 -14.61 8.22
N PRO A 107 -10.21 -14.08 9.15
CA PRO A 107 -10.10 -12.70 9.59
C PRO A 107 -8.84 -12.48 10.43
N THR A 108 -8.30 -11.27 10.38
CA THR A 108 -7.17 -10.81 11.19
C THR A 108 -7.35 -9.35 11.57
N HIS A 109 -6.68 -8.90 12.64
CA HIS A 109 -6.78 -7.50 13.08
C HIS A 109 -6.23 -6.50 12.05
N GLN A 110 -5.35 -6.92 11.14
CA GLN A 110 -4.83 -6.13 10.01
C GLN A 110 -4.03 -7.01 9.04
N GLY A 111 -3.63 -6.44 7.89
CA GLY A 111 -2.94 -7.18 6.81
C GLY A 111 -1.69 -7.95 7.26
N ARG A 112 -0.87 -7.40 8.17
CA ARG A 112 0.33 -8.12 8.64
C ARG A 112 0.02 -9.37 9.47
N GLY A 113 -1.15 -9.46 10.09
CA GLY A 113 -1.65 -10.72 10.65
C GLY A 113 -1.87 -11.77 9.57
N ALA A 114 -2.55 -11.38 8.48
CA ALA A 114 -2.75 -12.26 7.32
C ALA A 114 -1.42 -12.68 6.65
N GLU A 115 -0.47 -11.74 6.49
CA GLU A 115 0.88 -12.04 5.98
C GLU A 115 1.60 -13.09 6.84
N ASN A 116 1.50 -12.97 8.17
CA ASN A 116 2.07 -13.93 9.11
C ASN A 116 1.46 -15.33 8.94
N LEU A 117 0.11 -15.41 8.89
CA LEU A 117 -0.60 -16.68 8.74
C LEU A 117 -0.22 -17.39 7.44
N VAL A 118 -0.29 -16.68 6.30
CA VAL A 118 0.05 -17.25 4.98
C VAL A 118 1.52 -17.66 4.93
N SER A 119 2.44 -16.85 5.45
CA SER A 119 3.87 -17.19 5.46
C SER A 119 4.15 -18.45 6.25
N LYS A 120 3.52 -18.61 7.42
CA LYS A 120 3.70 -19.80 8.26
C LYS A 120 3.02 -21.05 7.68
N ALA A 121 1.88 -20.90 7.03
CA ALA A 121 1.17 -22.02 6.40
C ALA A 121 1.90 -22.57 5.17
N LEU A 122 2.55 -21.70 4.39
CA LEU A 122 3.06 -22.09 3.06
C LEU A 122 4.57 -22.22 2.97
N ILE A 123 5.35 -21.59 3.86
CA ILE A 123 6.81 -21.55 3.73
C ILE A 123 7.45 -22.64 4.59
N LYS A 124 8.26 -23.49 3.95
CA LYS A 124 9.22 -24.34 4.65
C LYS A 124 10.60 -23.65 4.68
N PRO A 125 11.39 -23.80 5.76
CA PRO A 125 12.70 -23.16 5.85
C PRO A 125 13.58 -23.45 4.62
N GLY A 126 14.19 -22.42 4.07
CA GLY A 126 15.07 -22.49 2.90
C GLY A 126 14.38 -22.27 1.56
N GLN A 127 13.04 -22.36 1.48
CA GLN A 127 12.32 -22.15 0.23
C GLN A 127 12.39 -20.68 -0.25
N TYR A 128 12.17 -20.49 -1.54
CA TYR A 128 12.14 -19.19 -2.21
C TYR A 128 10.70 -18.67 -2.35
N VAL A 129 10.54 -17.36 -2.20
CA VAL A 129 9.26 -16.66 -2.40
C VAL A 129 9.48 -15.54 -3.43
N PRO A 130 9.27 -15.80 -4.72
CA PRO A 130 9.27 -14.74 -5.73
C PRO A 130 8.13 -13.76 -5.53
N GLY A 131 8.35 -12.49 -5.91
CA GLY A 131 7.33 -11.45 -5.88
C GLY A 131 7.69 -10.24 -6.73
N ASN A 132 6.67 -9.49 -7.15
CA ASN A 132 6.83 -8.27 -7.93
C ASN A 132 7.21 -7.09 -7.01
N MET A 133 8.45 -7.06 -6.58
CA MET A 133 9.01 -6.19 -5.54
C MET A 133 8.47 -6.56 -4.14
N TYR A 134 9.27 -6.35 -3.12
CA TYR A 134 8.86 -6.65 -1.75
C TYR A 134 7.96 -5.55 -1.18
N PHE A 135 7.08 -5.94 -0.25
CA PHE A 135 6.57 -5.03 0.75
C PHE A 135 7.25 -5.32 2.09
N THR A 136 7.56 -4.29 2.87
CA THR A 136 8.46 -4.41 4.03
C THR A 136 8.00 -5.42 5.08
N THR A 137 6.70 -5.45 5.43
CA THR A 137 6.17 -6.40 6.41
C THR A 137 5.97 -7.79 5.82
N THR A 138 5.52 -7.91 4.57
CA THR A 138 5.35 -9.18 3.87
C THR A 138 6.69 -9.92 3.79
N ARG A 139 7.74 -9.24 3.31
CA ARG A 139 9.10 -9.80 3.27
C ARG A 139 9.60 -10.20 4.66
N ALA A 140 9.36 -9.36 5.68
CA ALA A 140 9.77 -9.69 7.05
C ALA A 140 9.10 -10.97 7.56
N HIS A 141 7.80 -11.18 7.31
CA HIS A 141 7.11 -12.41 7.69
C HIS A 141 7.60 -13.63 6.89
N GLN A 142 7.86 -13.46 5.60
CA GLN A 142 8.44 -14.52 4.76
C GLN A 142 9.82 -14.96 5.27
N GLU A 143 10.71 -14.00 5.59
CA GLU A 143 12.05 -14.26 6.13
C GLU A 143 11.98 -14.87 7.55
N LEU A 144 11.07 -14.41 8.42
CA LEU A 144 10.85 -14.98 9.74
C LEU A 144 10.29 -16.41 9.70
N ALA A 145 9.57 -16.78 8.64
CA ALA A 145 9.14 -18.15 8.38
C ALA A 145 10.26 -19.02 7.76
N GLY A 146 11.44 -18.45 7.51
CA GLY A 146 12.60 -19.14 6.92
C GLY A 146 12.68 -19.09 5.41
N GLY A 147 11.84 -18.27 4.75
CA GLY A 147 11.84 -18.08 3.31
C GLY A 147 12.92 -17.12 2.81
N ASN A 148 13.17 -17.16 1.50
CA ASN A 148 14.09 -16.29 0.79
C ASN A 148 13.29 -15.51 -0.26
N PHE A 149 13.07 -14.22 -0.02
CA PHE A 149 12.40 -13.36 -1.00
C PHE A 149 13.29 -13.17 -2.26
N VAL A 150 12.67 -13.24 -3.45
CA VAL A 150 13.32 -12.96 -4.73
C VAL A 150 12.49 -11.98 -5.54
N ASP A 151 13.10 -10.86 -5.92
CA ASP A 151 12.44 -9.87 -6.77
C ASP A 151 12.37 -10.34 -8.23
N VAL A 152 11.15 -10.45 -8.73
CA VAL A 152 10.86 -10.82 -10.14
C VAL A 152 10.01 -9.78 -10.85
N ILE A 153 10.03 -8.51 -10.38
CA ILE A 153 9.35 -7.40 -11.06
C ILE A 153 10.03 -7.05 -12.38
N VAL A 154 9.27 -6.46 -13.30
CA VAL A 154 9.81 -5.91 -14.55
C VAL A 154 10.83 -4.80 -14.28
N ASP A 155 11.88 -4.68 -15.10
CA ASP A 155 12.94 -3.68 -14.89
C ASP A 155 12.44 -2.24 -14.97
N ALA A 156 11.40 -2.00 -15.78
CA ALA A 156 10.72 -0.69 -15.87
C ALA A 156 10.25 -0.13 -14.51
N ALA A 157 9.94 -1.00 -13.54
CA ALA A 157 9.54 -0.61 -12.19
C ALA A 157 10.63 0.14 -11.42
N HIS A 158 11.90 -0.12 -11.75
CA HIS A 158 13.06 0.49 -11.10
C HIS A 158 13.48 1.83 -11.71
N ASP A 159 12.84 2.24 -12.82
CA ASP A 159 13.07 3.54 -13.46
C ASP A 159 11.89 4.48 -13.13
N PRO A 160 12.12 5.55 -12.34
CA PRO A 160 11.07 6.49 -12.00
C PRO A 160 10.52 7.27 -13.19
N CYS A 161 11.28 7.35 -14.31
CA CYS A 161 10.90 8.08 -15.52
C CYS A 161 10.20 7.21 -16.56
N ASN A 162 10.23 5.89 -16.43
CA ASN A 162 9.58 4.97 -17.35
C ASN A 162 8.05 5.15 -17.30
N THR A 163 7.41 5.23 -18.46
CA THR A 163 5.98 5.53 -18.62
C THR A 163 5.11 4.30 -18.91
N ASP A 164 5.63 3.09 -18.75
CA ASP A 164 4.85 1.86 -18.89
C ASP A 164 3.61 1.92 -17.97
N PRO A 165 2.40 1.68 -18.49
CA PRO A 165 1.17 1.80 -17.72
C PRO A 165 1.03 0.75 -16.61
N PHE A 166 1.81 -0.34 -16.66
CA PHE A 166 1.74 -1.47 -15.73
C PHE A 166 3.11 -1.89 -15.18
N LYS A 167 3.86 -0.94 -14.66
CA LYS A 167 5.18 -1.18 -14.05
C LYS A 167 5.15 -2.13 -12.83
N GLY A 168 3.98 -2.49 -12.33
CA GLY A 168 3.82 -3.52 -11.30
C GLY A 168 3.93 -4.96 -11.80
N ASN A 169 3.99 -5.19 -13.10
CA ASN A 169 3.99 -6.53 -13.69
C ASN A 169 5.13 -7.41 -13.22
N VAL A 170 4.85 -8.72 -13.10
CA VAL A 170 5.85 -9.76 -12.93
C VAL A 170 6.61 -9.96 -14.25
N ASP A 171 7.94 -10.02 -14.19
CA ASP A 171 8.77 -10.49 -15.29
C ASP A 171 8.74 -12.01 -15.34
N LEU A 172 8.01 -12.55 -16.30
CA LEU A 172 7.82 -14.00 -16.45
C LEU A 172 9.13 -14.74 -16.74
N GLN A 173 10.09 -14.09 -17.38
CA GLN A 173 11.40 -14.71 -17.66
C GLN A 173 12.23 -14.82 -16.38
N LYS A 174 12.22 -13.80 -15.53
CA LYS A 174 12.86 -13.85 -14.20
C LYS A 174 12.22 -14.93 -13.33
N PHE A 175 10.88 -15.02 -13.33
CA PHE A 175 10.16 -16.02 -12.54
C PHE A 175 10.45 -17.44 -13.05
N GLU A 176 10.34 -17.70 -14.34
CA GLU A 176 10.67 -19.01 -14.93
C GLU A 176 12.16 -19.36 -14.73
N GLY A 177 13.05 -18.38 -14.86
CA GLY A 177 14.48 -18.53 -14.59
C GLY A 177 14.78 -18.95 -13.15
N LEU A 178 14.06 -18.37 -12.18
CA LEU A 178 14.15 -18.80 -10.77
C LEU A 178 13.70 -20.26 -10.61
N ILE A 179 12.54 -20.65 -11.16
CA ILE A 179 12.04 -22.02 -11.09
C ILE A 179 13.05 -23.01 -11.65
N LYS A 180 13.63 -22.70 -12.81
CA LYS A 180 14.68 -23.55 -13.44
C LYS A 180 15.94 -23.66 -12.59
N LYS A 181 16.30 -22.58 -11.89
CA LYS A 181 17.52 -22.52 -11.06
C LYS A 181 17.40 -23.31 -9.77
N VAL A 182 16.25 -23.20 -9.08
CA VAL A 182 16.09 -23.76 -7.73
C VAL A 182 15.22 -25.02 -7.68
N GLY A 183 14.46 -25.33 -8.72
CA GLY A 183 13.44 -26.37 -8.76
C GLY A 183 12.10 -25.89 -8.19
N ALA A 184 10.99 -26.36 -8.76
CA ALA A 184 9.63 -25.94 -8.37
C ALA A 184 9.32 -26.25 -6.89
N ASP A 185 9.76 -27.40 -6.36
CA ASP A 185 9.55 -27.82 -4.97
C ASP A 185 10.22 -26.88 -3.95
N ASN A 186 11.22 -26.11 -4.39
CA ASN A 186 11.89 -25.12 -3.56
C ASN A 186 11.27 -23.73 -3.67
N VAL A 187 10.16 -23.56 -4.39
CA VAL A 187 9.37 -22.32 -4.44
C VAL A 187 8.11 -22.52 -3.62
N ALA A 188 7.96 -21.78 -2.51
CA ALA A 188 6.82 -21.94 -1.61
C ALA A 188 5.52 -21.46 -2.28
N TYR A 189 5.54 -20.28 -2.81
CA TYR A 189 4.47 -19.64 -3.60
C TYR A 189 5.04 -18.40 -4.29
N ILE A 190 4.34 -17.84 -5.27
CA ILE A 190 4.61 -16.48 -5.75
C ILE A 190 3.65 -15.50 -5.10
N THR A 191 4.16 -14.34 -4.61
CA THR A 191 3.34 -13.24 -4.11
C THR A 191 3.24 -12.12 -5.14
N ILE A 192 2.02 -11.65 -5.42
CA ILE A 192 1.77 -10.56 -6.37
C ILE A 192 1.13 -9.39 -5.61
N GLY A 193 1.88 -8.31 -5.43
CA GLY A 193 1.38 -7.07 -4.83
C GLY A 193 0.60 -6.23 -5.84
N VAL A 194 -0.59 -5.79 -5.49
CA VAL A 194 -1.44 -4.92 -6.30
C VAL A 194 -2.11 -3.83 -5.43
N THR A 195 -1.84 -2.55 -5.67
CA THR A 195 -0.79 -1.95 -6.51
C THR A 195 0.57 -2.06 -5.83
N VAL A 196 1.66 -2.12 -6.61
CA VAL A 196 3.02 -2.30 -6.06
C VAL A 196 3.50 -1.02 -5.37
N ASN A 197 3.53 -1.05 -4.05
CA ASN A 197 3.79 0.13 -3.22
C ASN A 197 5.16 0.77 -3.49
N LEU A 198 6.25 0.00 -3.39
CA LEU A 198 7.62 0.52 -3.52
C LEU A 198 8.00 0.91 -4.95
N ALA A 199 7.25 0.45 -5.95
CA ALA A 199 7.41 0.88 -7.34
C ALA A 199 6.70 2.22 -7.64
N GLY A 200 6.11 2.87 -6.62
CA GLY A 200 5.35 4.11 -6.81
C GLY A 200 3.83 3.89 -6.91
N GLY A 201 3.29 2.82 -6.30
CA GLY A 201 1.86 2.50 -6.38
C GLY A 201 1.44 1.99 -7.76
N GLN A 202 2.34 1.31 -8.47
CA GLN A 202 2.14 0.91 -9.86
C GLN A 202 1.26 -0.33 -9.99
N PRO A 203 0.32 -0.34 -10.95
CA PRO A 203 -0.59 -1.46 -11.13
C PRO A 203 0.04 -2.63 -11.89
N VAL A 204 -0.62 -3.79 -11.73
CA VAL A 204 -0.41 -5.03 -12.49
C VAL A 204 -1.55 -5.19 -13.49
N SER A 205 -1.26 -5.56 -14.74
CA SER A 205 -2.27 -5.81 -15.77
C SER A 205 -2.98 -7.16 -15.56
N MET A 206 -4.20 -7.29 -16.05
CA MET A 206 -4.92 -8.56 -16.06
C MET A 206 -4.18 -9.62 -16.89
N ALA A 207 -3.67 -9.22 -18.04
CA ALA A 207 -2.88 -10.11 -18.90
C ALA A 207 -1.67 -10.70 -18.17
N ASN A 208 -0.96 -9.89 -17.36
CA ASN A 208 0.18 -10.36 -16.59
C ASN A 208 -0.23 -11.26 -15.41
N LEU A 209 -1.32 -10.90 -14.68
CA LEU A 209 -1.87 -11.76 -13.62
C LEU A 209 -2.21 -13.15 -14.16
N LYS A 210 -2.92 -13.21 -15.29
CA LYS A 210 -3.28 -14.47 -15.95
C LYS A 210 -2.05 -15.28 -16.35
N ALA A 211 -1.11 -14.66 -17.05
CA ALA A 211 0.11 -15.35 -17.50
C ALA A 211 1.00 -15.82 -16.34
N THR A 212 1.05 -15.04 -15.25
CA THR A 212 1.77 -15.44 -14.03
C THR A 212 1.09 -16.62 -13.34
N GLY A 213 -0.24 -16.61 -13.25
CA GLY A 213 -1.01 -17.74 -12.70
C GLY A 213 -0.82 -19.01 -13.53
N GLU A 214 -0.94 -18.93 -14.86
CA GLU A 214 -0.72 -20.07 -15.76
C GLU A 214 0.69 -20.65 -15.62
N LEU A 215 1.72 -19.81 -15.55
CA LEU A 215 3.11 -20.23 -15.35
C LEU A 215 3.31 -20.90 -13.99
N ALA A 216 2.79 -20.31 -12.91
CA ALA A 216 2.90 -20.85 -11.56
C ALA A 216 2.20 -22.23 -11.45
N HIS A 217 0.95 -22.32 -11.90
CA HIS A 217 0.16 -23.56 -11.82
C HIS A 217 0.74 -24.69 -12.68
N LYS A 218 1.35 -24.39 -13.82
CA LYS A 218 2.09 -25.37 -14.62
C LYS A 218 3.19 -26.09 -13.83
N HIS A 219 3.74 -25.42 -12.82
CA HIS A 219 4.77 -25.95 -11.93
C HIS A 219 4.26 -26.34 -10.53
N GLY A 220 2.94 -26.35 -10.31
CA GLY A 220 2.35 -26.68 -9.01
C GLY A 220 2.58 -25.61 -7.93
N ILE A 221 2.97 -24.39 -8.32
CA ILE A 221 3.25 -23.28 -7.41
C ILE A 221 1.98 -22.46 -7.19
N LYS A 222 1.63 -22.20 -5.92
CA LYS A 222 0.48 -21.36 -5.56
C LYS A 222 0.75 -19.87 -5.86
N VAL A 223 -0.30 -19.13 -6.18
CA VAL A 223 -0.27 -17.67 -6.39
C VAL A 223 -1.03 -16.99 -5.26
N ILE A 224 -0.35 -16.17 -4.48
CA ILE A 224 -0.94 -15.38 -3.38
C ILE A 224 -0.94 -13.90 -3.74
N LEU A 225 -2.13 -13.31 -3.78
CA LEU A 225 -2.32 -11.90 -4.06
C LEU A 225 -2.16 -11.08 -2.77
N ASP A 226 -1.26 -10.10 -2.72
CA ASP A 226 -1.40 -9.02 -1.74
C ASP A 226 -2.48 -8.07 -2.25
N ALA A 227 -3.71 -8.32 -1.81
CA ALA A 227 -4.92 -7.66 -2.28
C ALA A 227 -5.23 -6.35 -1.54
N THR A 228 -4.29 -5.83 -0.79
CA THR A 228 -4.46 -4.63 0.06
C THR A 228 -4.98 -3.41 -0.71
N ARG A 229 -4.63 -3.28 -1.99
CA ARG A 229 -5.13 -2.24 -2.91
C ARG A 229 -5.58 -2.84 -4.24
N ALA A 230 -6.19 -4.02 -4.17
CA ALA A 230 -6.67 -4.73 -5.36
C ALA A 230 -7.81 -3.98 -6.06
N ILE A 231 -8.62 -3.22 -5.32
CA ILE A 231 -9.72 -2.43 -5.89
C ILE A 231 -9.16 -1.22 -6.66
N GLU A 232 -8.12 -0.55 -6.14
CA GLU A 232 -7.39 0.47 -6.91
C GLU A 232 -6.77 -0.14 -8.18
N ASN A 233 -6.18 -1.33 -8.09
CA ASN A 233 -5.60 -2.03 -9.25
C ASN A 233 -6.66 -2.38 -10.30
N ALA A 234 -7.82 -2.85 -9.87
CA ALA A 234 -8.95 -3.15 -10.76
C ALA A 234 -9.41 -1.89 -11.53
N TYR A 235 -9.41 -0.73 -10.88
CA TYR A 235 -9.71 0.52 -11.56
C TYR A 235 -8.64 0.89 -12.60
N PHE A 236 -7.35 0.68 -12.33
CA PHE A 236 -6.31 0.89 -13.33
C PHE A 236 -6.44 -0.05 -14.53
N ILE A 237 -6.78 -1.31 -14.31
CA ILE A 237 -7.08 -2.24 -15.41
C ILE A 237 -8.24 -1.69 -16.24
N LYS A 238 -9.33 -1.24 -15.60
CA LYS A 238 -10.49 -0.65 -16.28
C LYS A 238 -10.14 0.50 -17.21
N VAL A 239 -9.23 1.38 -16.78
CA VAL A 239 -8.94 2.63 -17.52
C VAL A 239 -7.69 2.54 -18.41
N ARG A 240 -6.82 1.53 -18.22
CA ARG A 240 -5.55 1.41 -18.95
C ARG A 240 -5.46 0.16 -19.83
N GLU A 241 -6.23 -0.90 -19.56
CA GLU A 241 -6.14 -2.16 -20.30
C GLU A 241 -7.32 -2.32 -21.25
N LYS A 242 -7.01 -2.53 -22.55
CA LYS A 242 -8.02 -2.65 -23.60
C LYS A 242 -8.97 -3.84 -23.35
N GLY A 243 -10.26 -3.59 -23.46
CA GLY A 243 -11.33 -4.60 -23.31
C GLY A 243 -11.96 -4.61 -21.92
N TYR A 244 -11.48 -3.79 -20.98
CA TYR A 244 -12.01 -3.69 -19.62
C TYR A 244 -12.85 -2.44 -19.36
N GLU A 245 -12.96 -1.54 -20.30
CA GLU A 245 -13.61 -0.23 -20.18
C GLU A 245 -15.07 -0.31 -19.73
N ASN A 246 -15.77 -1.36 -20.15
CA ASN A 246 -17.19 -1.57 -19.88
C ASN A 246 -17.49 -2.48 -18.68
N LYS A 247 -16.45 -3.11 -18.08
CA LYS A 247 -16.61 -3.89 -16.85
C LYS A 247 -16.62 -2.96 -15.63
N SER A 248 -17.38 -3.31 -14.61
CA SER A 248 -17.31 -2.65 -13.30
C SER A 248 -16.00 -3.01 -12.59
N VAL A 249 -15.56 -2.16 -11.67
CA VAL A 249 -14.40 -2.43 -10.81
C VAL A 249 -14.55 -3.75 -10.05
N LYS A 250 -15.78 -4.07 -9.60
CA LYS A 250 -16.09 -5.33 -8.91
C LYS A 250 -15.90 -6.56 -9.82
N GLU A 251 -16.38 -6.50 -11.07
CA GLU A 251 -16.20 -7.62 -12.03
C GLU A 251 -14.71 -7.84 -12.33
N ILE A 252 -13.93 -6.76 -12.49
CA ILE A 252 -12.50 -6.84 -12.72
C ILE A 252 -11.77 -7.42 -11.50
N LEU A 253 -12.12 -6.97 -10.29
CA LEU A 253 -11.55 -7.51 -9.05
C LEU A 253 -11.76 -9.03 -8.93
N ARG A 254 -12.98 -9.49 -9.21
CA ARG A 254 -13.28 -10.94 -9.19
C ARG A 254 -12.47 -11.72 -10.23
N GLU A 255 -12.32 -11.16 -11.44
CA GLU A 255 -11.48 -11.75 -12.48
C GLU A 255 -10.01 -11.81 -12.07
N MET A 256 -9.46 -10.73 -11.47
CA MET A 256 -8.11 -10.74 -10.90
C MET A 256 -7.92 -11.90 -9.90
N CYS A 257 -8.84 -12.03 -8.95
CA CYS A 257 -8.78 -13.05 -7.92
C CYS A 257 -8.94 -14.47 -8.45
N SER A 258 -9.66 -14.66 -9.56
CA SER A 258 -9.85 -15.99 -10.19
C SER A 258 -8.56 -16.58 -10.76
N HIS A 259 -7.52 -15.79 -10.97
CA HIS A 259 -6.20 -16.23 -11.42
C HIS A 259 -5.21 -16.52 -10.28
N THR A 260 -5.70 -16.55 -9.02
CA THR A 260 -4.89 -16.73 -7.82
C THR A 260 -5.51 -17.75 -6.87
N ASP A 261 -4.69 -18.36 -6.02
CA ASP A 261 -5.13 -19.41 -5.07
C ASP A 261 -5.55 -18.85 -3.72
N GLY A 262 -5.12 -17.64 -3.41
CA GLY A 262 -5.45 -16.95 -2.17
C GLY A 262 -4.95 -15.52 -2.14
N ALA A 263 -5.27 -14.83 -1.05
CA ALA A 263 -4.90 -13.45 -0.86
C ALA A 263 -4.60 -13.12 0.61
N THR A 264 -3.75 -12.12 0.83
CA THR A 264 -3.67 -11.34 2.07
C THR A 264 -4.27 -9.97 1.82
N CYS A 265 -5.00 -9.41 2.77
CA CYS A 265 -5.61 -8.11 2.60
C CYS A 265 -5.61 -7.31 3.90
N SER A 266 -5.27 -6.02 3.80
CA SER A 266 -5.48 -5.06 4.87
C SER A 266 -6.71 -4.22 4.57
N GLY A 267 -7.76 -4.35 5.37
CA GLY A 267 -8.98 -3.52 5.26
C GLY A 267 -8.74 -2.04 5.55
N LYS A 268 -7.60 -1.74 6.14
CA LYS A 268 -7.21 -0.37 6.53
C LYS A 268 -6.90 0.56 5.35
N LYS A 269 -7.02 0.12 4.10
CA LYS A 269 -6.79 0.89 2.87
C LYS A 269 -8.08 1.00 2.07
N ASP A 270 -8.28 0.12 1.08
CA ASP A 270 -9.42 0.23 0.16
C ASP A 270 -10.78 0.23 0.84
N PHE A 271 -10.93 -0.46 1.98
CA PHE A 271 -12.22 -0.54 2.68
C PHE A 271 -12.47 0.61 3.66
N HIS A 272 -11.62 1.62 3.68
CA HIS A 272 -11.76 2.85 4.50
C HIS A 272 -11.80 2.62 6.02
N THR A 273 -11.48 1.43 6.53
CA THR A 273 -11.52 1.14 7.97
C THR A 273 -10.24 1.58 8.69
N ASN A 274 -10.34 1.73 10.02
CA ASN A 274 -9.20 2.06 10.88
C ASN A 274 -8.49 0.81 11.41
N ILE A 275 -9.14 -0.35 11.36
CA ILE A 275 -8.65 -1.67 11.75
C ILE A 275 -9.18 -2.73 10.78
N GLY A 276 -8.59 -3.92 10.78
CA GLY A 276 -9.11 -5.07 10.07
C GLY A 276 -8.25 -5.51 8.88
N GLY A 277 -8.34 -6.78 8.60
CA GLY A 277 -7.73 -7.48 7.49
C GLY A 277 -8.20 -8.92 7.43
N PHE A 278 -7.73 -9.64 6.42
CA PHE A 278 -7.98 -11.06 6.28
C PHE A 278 -6.95 -11.76 5.39
N ALA A 279 -6.80 -13.06 5.58
CA ALA A 279 -6.34 -13.98 4.55
C ALA A 279 -7.57 -14.66 3.92
N ALA A 280 -7.50 -14.95 2.62
CA ALA A 280 -8.53 -15.68 1.90
C ALA A 280 -7.89 -16.72 0.99
N CYS A 281 -8.56 -17.85 0.75
CA CYS A 281 -8.08 -18.89 -0.16
C CYS A 281 -9.19 -19.80 -0.64
N ASN A 282 -8.87 -20.64 -1.64
CA ASN A 282 -9.76 -21.68 -2.16
C ASN A 282 -9.44 -23.08 -1.61
N ASP A 283 -8.26 -23.27 -1.03
CA ASP A 283 -7.74 -24.53 -0.53
C ASP A 283 -8.22 -24.79 0.91
N ASP A 284 -8.86 -25.93 1.14
CA ASP A 284 -9.46 -26.30 2.43
C ASP A 284 -8.40 -26.58 3.51
N GLU A 285 -7.28 -27.20 3.14
CA GLU A 285 -6.20 -27.53 4.08
C GLU A 285 -5.47 -26.26 4.52
N MET A 286 -5.13 -25.40 3.58
CA MET A 286 -4.53 -24.08 3.84
C MET A 286 -5.44 -23.23 4.74
N ALA A 287 -6.75 -23.22 4.48
CA ALA A 287 -7.70 -22.49 5.31
C ALA A 287 -7.75 -23.02 6.74
N GLN A 288 -7.76 -24.37 6.91
CA GLN A 288 -7.78 -25.00 8.23
C GLN A 288 -6.51 -24.72 9.01
N GLU A 289 -5.36 -24.77 8.36
CA GLU A 289 -4.07 -24.44 8.99
C GLU A 289 -4.03 -22.98 9.47
N MET A 290 -4.43 -22.04 8.60
CA MET A 290 -4.50 -20.62 8.97
C MET A 290 -5.50 -20.39 10.13
N ARG A 291 -6.68 -21.04 10.13
CA ARG A 291 -7.66 -20.92 11.23
C ARG A 291 -7.09 -21.42 12.56
N SER A 292 -6.31 -22.50 12.55
CA SER A 292 -5.64 -23.01 13.74
C SER A 292 -4.63 -22.00 14.30
N MET A 293 -3.89 -21.32 13.41
CA MET A 293 -2.94 -20.27 13.83
C MET A 293 -3.65 -18.98 14.29
N VAL A 294 -4.81 -18.63 13.74
CA VAL A 294 -5.61 -17.50 14.24
C VAL A 294 -5.90 -17.65 15.72
N VAL A 295 -6.26 -18.85 16.17
CA VAL A 295 -6.53 -19.11 17.60
C VAL A 295 -5.32 -18.84 18.49
N VAL A 296 -4.11 -19.03 17.95
CA VAL A 296 -2.86 -18.78 18.68
C VAL A 296 -2.45 -17.31 18.67
N TYR A 297 -2.64 -16.61 17.55
CA TYR A 297 -2.03 -15.28 17.32
C TYR A 297 -3.02 -14.11 17.30
N GLU A 298 -4.25 -14.33 16.83
CA GLU A 298 -5.19 -13.26 16.53
C GLU A 298 -6.45 -13.30 17.43
N GLY A 299 -6.86 -14.46 17.88
CA GLY A 299 -8.08 -14.69 18.65
C GLY A 299 -8.85 -15.90 18.16
N LEU A 300 -10.19 -15.82 18.01
CA LEU A 300 -10.98 -16.92 17.47
C LEU A 300 -11.18 -16.79 15.96
N GLN A 301 -11.36 -17.90 15.27
CA GLN A 301 -11.53 -17.96 13.80
C GLN A 301 -12.68 -17.10 13.25
N THR A 302 -13.68 -16.78 14.08
CA THR A 302 -14.85 -15.96 13.68
C THR A 302 -14.75 -14.48 14.08
N TYR A 303 -13.55 -14.00 14.51
CA TYR A 303 -13.32 -12.57 14.69
C TYR A 303 -11.87 -12.12 14.39
N GLY A 304 -10.86 -13.00 14.54
CA GLY A 304 -9.48 -12.68 14.16
C GLY A 304 -8.90 -11.42 14.78
N GLY A 305 -9.15 -11.19 16.08
CA GLY A 305 -8.68 -9.99 16.79
C GLY A 305 -9.47 -8.71 16.51
N MET A 306 -10.62 -8.81 15.83
CA MET A 306 -11.54 -7.69 15.59
C MET A 306 -12.81 -7.80 16.46
N THR A 307 -13.50 -6.69 16.65
CA THR A 307 -14.86 -6.70 17.21
C THR A 307 -15.90 -6.91 16.11
N GLY A 308 -17.13 -7.27 16.48
CA GLY A 308 -18.24 -7.35 15.53
C GLY A 308 -18.46 -6.04 14.77
N ARG A 309 -18.30 -4.91 15.46
CA ARG A 309 -18.38 -3.55 14.88
C ARG A 309 -17.35 -3.32 13.78
N ASP A 310 -16.11 -3.76 13.99
CA ASP A 310 -15.04 -3.59 13.02
C ASP A 310 -15.28 -4.45 11.77
N MET A 311 -15.74 -5.69 11.95
CA MET A 311 -16.10 -6.58 10.84
C MET A 311 -17.25 -6.02 10.02
N GLU A 312 -18.28 -5.48 10.66
CA GLU A 312 -19.41 -4.81 9.99
C GLU A 312 -18.93 -3.60 9.17
N ALA A 313 -18.11 -2.73 9.77
CA ALA A 313 -17.56 -1.57 9.09
C ALA A 313 -16.69 -1.98 7.89
N MET A 314 -15.92 -3.07 8.04
CA MET A 314 -15.05 -3.58 6.96
C MET A 314 -15.85 -4.15 5.80
N ALA A 315 -16.91 -4.92 6.06
CA ALA A 315 -17.79 -5.44 5.02
C ALA A 315 -18.48 -4.31 4.22
N ARG A 316 -19.04 -3.33 4.92
CA ARG A 316 -19.67 -2.16 4.28
C ARG A 316 -18.69 -1.34 3.47
N GLY A 317 -17.49 -1.10 4.01
CA GLY A 317 -16.43 -0.38 3.30
C GLY A 317 -15.95 -1.10 2.04
N MET A 318 -15.92 -2.44 2.06
CA MET A 318 -15.60 -3.27 0.90
C MET A 318 -16.65 -3.08 -0.23
N LEU A 319 -17.94 -3.10 0.11
CA LEU A 319 -19.02 -2.85 -0.86
C LEU A 319 -18.96 -1.44 -1.46
N GLU A 320 -18.66 -0.42 -0.63
CA GLU A 320 -18.50 0.95 -1.11
C GLU A 320 -17.28 1.11 -2.02
N ALA A 321 -16.14 0.53 -1.64
CA ALA A 321 -14.91 0.63 -2.40
C ALA A 321 -15.01 0.01 -3.80
N CYS A 322 -15.82 -1.02 -3.97
CA CYS A 322 -16.11 -1.65 -5.26
C CYS A 322 -16.93 -0.78 -6.23
N GLN A 323 -17.40 0.40 -5.81
CA GLN A 323 -18.14 1.31 -6.68
C GLN A 323 -17.18 2.12 -7.55
N ASP A 324 -17.41 2.11 -8.85
CA ASP A 324 -16.56 2.76 -9.86
C ASP A 324 -16.25 4.23 -9.55
N HIS A 325 -17.27 5.00 -9.11
CA HIS A 325 -17.10 6.42 -8.83
C HIS A 325 -16.22 6.69 -7.59
N VAL A 326 -16.20 5.77 -6.62
CA VAL A 326 -15.34 5.87 -5.43
C VAL A 326 -13.87 5.71 -5.83
N MET A 327 -13.56 4.73 -6.66
CA MET A 327 -12.19 4.53 -7.14
C MET A 327 -11.78 5.60 -8.16
N ALA A 328 -12.69 6.05 -9.02
CA ALA A 328 -12.42 7.16 -9.93
C ALA A 328 -11.98 8.43 -9.18
N HIS A 329 -12.71 8.82 -8.13
CA HIS A 329 -12.34 9.97 -7.29
C HIS A 329 -11.01 9.71 -6.57
N ARG A 330 -10.80 8.51 -6.03
CA ARG A 330 -9.57 8.11 -5.34
C ARG A 330 -8.33 8.33 -6.22
N ILE A 331 -8.37 7.83 -7.45
CA ILE A 331 -7.26 7.96 -8.40
C ILE A 331 -7.10 9.41 -8.85
N ALA A 332 -8.20 10.12 -9.11
CA ALA A 332 -8.16 11.53 -9.48
C ALA A 332 -7.49 12.43 -8.44
N GLN A 333 -7.59 12.12 -7.14
CA GLN A 333 -6.86 12.85 -6.09
C GLN A 333 -5.34 12.70 -6.24
N CYS A 334 -4.86 11.49 -6.52
CA CYS A 334 -3.43 11.24 -6.76
C CYS A 334 -2.95 11.94 -8.03
N GLU A 335 -3.73 11.86 -9.11
CA GLU A 335 -3.43 12.51 -10.39
C GLU A 335 -3.42 14.03 -10.25
N TYR A 336 -4.34 14.60 -9.46
CA TYR A 336 -4.37 16.05 -9.22
C TYR A 336 -3.06 16.54 -8.62
N LEU A 337 -2.64 15.96 -7.50
CA LEU A 337 -1.38 16.35 -6.85
C LEU A 337 -0.17 16.08 -7.76
N GLY A 338 -0.11 14.88 -8.36
CA GLY A 338 1.01 14.49 -9.20
C GLY A 338 1.16 15.36 -10.45
N ASN A 339 0.06 15.67 -11.15
CA ASN A 339 0.08 16.53 -12.33
C ASN A 339 0.49 17.97 -11.98
N LYS A 340 0.07 18.49 -10.83
CA LYS A 340 0.49 19.80 -10.33
C LYS A 340 2.01 19.87 -10.10
N LEU A 341 2.58 18.80 -9.51
CA LEU A 341 4.02 18.68 -9.30
C LEU A 341 4.79 18.52 -10.62
N LEU A 342 4.29 17.71 -11.56
CA LEU A 342 4.89 17.54 -12.89
C LEU A 342 4.89 18.85 -13.68
N ALA A 343 3.79 19.61 -13.65
CA ALA A 343 3.70 20.92 -14.31
C ALA A 343 4.73 21.92 -13.77
N ALA A 344 5.11 21.80 -12.50
CA ALA A 344 6.16 22.59 -11.88
C ALA A 344 7.58 22.02 -12.06
N GLY A 345 7.75 20.95 -12.83
CA GLY A 345 9.06 20.32 -13.09
C GLY A 345 9.61 19.50 -11.90
N ILE A 346 8.77 19.15 -10.94
CA ILE A 346 9.20 18.32 -9.80
C ILE A 346 9.41 16.88 -10.25
N PRO A 347 10.56 16.25 -9.93
CA PRO A 347 10.81 14.86 -10.26
C PRO A 347 9.97 13.93 -9.39
N ILE A 348 9.02 13.23 -10.01
CA ILE A 348 8.21 12.18 -9.38
C ILE A 348 8.29 10.88 -10.17
N VAL A 349 7.84 9.79 -9.57
CA VAL A 349 7.65 8.52 -10.26
C VAL A 349 6.45 8.61 -11.19
N VAL A 350 6.64 8.24 -12.46
CA VAL A 350 5.59 8.20 -13.48
C VAL A 350 5.43 6.78 -14.03
N PRO A 351 4.21 6.41 -14.49
CA PRO A 351 2.93 7.13 -14.34
C PRO A 351 2.55 7.32 -12.87
N ILE A 352 1.64 8.26 -12.59
CA ILE A 352 1.15 8.46 -11.22
C ILE A 352 0.41 7.21 -10.76
N GLY A 353 0.72 6.74 -9.56
CA GLY A 353 0.17 5.53 -8.97
C GLY A 353 -1.13 5.75 -8.17
N GLY A 354 -1.60 4.68 -7.50
CA GLY A 354 -2.94 4.63 -6.92
C GLY A 354 -3.13 5.31 -5.58
N HIS A 355 -2.16 5.25 -4.69
CA HIS A 355 -2.37 5.61 -3.28
C HIS A 355 -1.55 6.81 -2.81
N GLY A 356 -0.79 7.42 -3.69
CA GLY A 356 0.03 8.57 -3.38
C GLY A 356 0.91 9.00 -4.54
N VAL A 357 1.60 10.12 -4.34
CA VAL A 357 2.61 10.64 -5.25
C VAL A 357 3.99 10.36 -4.65
N PHE A 358 4.93 9.90 -5.47
CA PHE A 358 6.27 9.53 -5.02
C PHE A 358 7.29 10.48 -5.62
N LEU A 359 7.90 11.32 -4.77
CA LEU A 359 8.99 12.19 -5.17
C LEU A 359 10.25 11.36 -5.38
N ASP A 360 10.95 11.55 -6.50
CA ASP A 360 12.26 10.95 -6.74
C ASP A 360 13.33 11.75 -5.98
N ALA A 361 13.72 11.28 -4.81
CA ALA A 361 14.60 12.01 -3.90
C ALA A 361 16.01 12.23 -4.47
N ARG A 362 16.51 11.30 -5.30
CA ARG A 362 17.84 11.44 -5.92
C ARG A 362 17.88 12.56 -6.95
N ARG A 363 16.79 12.71 -7.73
CA ARG A 363 16.65 13.81 -8.70
C ARG A 363 16.22 15.11 -8.03
N PHE A 364 15.57 15.01 -6.87
CA PHE A 364 15.13 16.16 -6.08
C PHE A 364 16.35 16.82 -5.37
N TYR A 365 17.22 16.03 -4.72
CA TYR A 365 18.43 16.44 -4.02
C TYR A 365 19.69 15.81 -4.63
N PRO A 366 20.11 16.22 -5.84
CA PRO A 366 21.23 15.57 -6.55
C PRO A 366 22.59 15.72 -5.84
N ASN A 367 22.71 16.68 -4.94
CA ASN A 367 23.91 16.94 -4.12
C ASN A 367 23.97 16.12 -2.83
N VAL A 368 22.91 15.38 -2.46
CA VAL A 368 22.89 14.51 -1.27
C VAL A 368 23.08 13.06 -1.71
N PRO A 369 24.22 12.42 -1.36
CA PRO A 369 24.47 11.04 -1.74
C PRO A 369 23.55 10.05 -1.00
N GLN A 370 23.35 8.87 -1.58
CA GLN A 370 22.42 7.86 -1.05
C GLN A 370 22.79 7.38 0.36
N GLU A 371 24.08 7.29 0.65
CA GLU A 371 24.64 6.94 1.97
C GLU A 371 24.31 7.95 3.08
N HIS A 372 23.88 9.14 2.71
CA HIS A 372 23.40 10.17 3.62
C HIS A 372 21.86 10.22 3.69
N TYR A 373 21.19 9.12 3.33
CA TYR A 373 19.74 8.92 3.45
C TYR A 373 18.90 10.03 2.80
N VAL A 374 19.16 10.28 1.51
CA VAL A 374 18.57 11.40 0.75
C VAL A 374 17.04 11.45 0.84
N ALA A 375 16.33 10.31 0.77
CA ALA A 375 14.88 10.28 0.89
C ALA A 375 14.40 10.61 2.31
N GLN A 376 15.11 10.16 3.35
CA GLN A 376 14.79 10.52 4.74
C GLN A 376 15.04 12.01 4.99
N SER A 377 16.12 12.56 4.42
CA SER A 377 16.42 13.98 4.49
C SER A 377 15.32 14.81 3.87
N LEU A 378 14.87 14.45 2.65
CA LEU A 378 13.78 15.14 1.96
C LEU A 378 12.45 15.06 2.74
N ALA A 379 12.11 13.90 3.30
CA ALA A 379 10.89 13.74 4.11
C ALA A 379 10.92 14.62 5.36
N ASN A 380 12.06 14.69 6.04
CA ASN A 380 12.25 15.55 7.22
C ASN A 380 12.21 17.04 6.85
N ASP A 381 12.86 17.43 5.76
CA ASP A 381 12.93 18.84 5.35
C ASP A 381 11.55 19.33 4.89
N LEU A 382 10.75 18.49 4.22
CA LEU A 382 9.36 18.81 3.87
C LEU A 382 8.52 19.06 5.14
N TYR A 383 8.67 18.22 6.16
CA TYR A 383 7.98 18.43 7.43
C TYR A 383 8.40 19.73 8.11
N VAL A 384 9.70 19.98 8.25
CA VAL A 384 10.21 21.22 8.88
C VAL A 384 9.75 22.46 8.11
N HIS A 385 9.74 22.37 6.78
CA HIS A 385 9.35 23.48 5.91
C HIS A 385 7.86 23.82 6.05
N SER A 386 6.97 22.82 6.02
CA SER A 386 5.53 23.04 5.85
C SER A 386 4.62 22.42 6.91
N GLY A 387 5.11 21.48 7.71
CA GLY A 387 4.28 20.65 8.60
C GLY A 387 3.62 19.47 7.88
N VAL A 388 3.95 19.23 6.61
CA VAL A 388 3.49 18.05 5.86
C VAL A 388 4.35 16.85 6.25
N ARG A 389 3.74 15.83 6.85
CA ARG A 389 4.40 14.57 7.18
C ARG A 389 4.32 13.61 6.00
N SER A 390 5.45 13.09 5.56
CA SER A 390 5.60 12.13 4.47
C SER A 390 6.45 10.94 4.89
N MET A 391 6.62 9.96 4.01
CA MET A 391 7.30 8.71 4.33
C MET A 391 8.46 8.44 3.38
N GLU A 392 9.62 8.15 3.95
CA GLU A 392 10.76 7.62 3.22
C GLU A 392 10.46 6.24 2.63
N ARG A 393 10.87 6.01 1.37
CA ARG A 393 10.84 4.74 0.65
C ARG A 393 12.12 4.56 -0.15
N GLY A 394 13.21 4.35 0.55
CA GLY A 394 14.56 4.19 0.00
C GLY A 394 15.43 3.33 0.90
N ALA A 395 16.67 3.75 1.15
CA ALA A 395 17.65 2.99 1.91
C ALA A 395 17.21 2.63 3.34
N VAL A 396 16.52 3.54 4.04
CA VAL A 396 16.03 3.26 5.41
C VAL A 396 14.98 2.14 5.38
N SER A 397 14.03 2.20 4.44
CA SER A 397 13.00 1.17 4.26
C SER A 397 13.55 -0.17 3.76
N ALA A 398 14.59 -0.15 2.91
CA ALA A 398 15.22 -1.35 2.35
C ALA A 398 15.92 -2.19 3.41
N GLY A 399 16.49 -1.52 4.42
CA GLY A 399 17.14 -2.20 5.54
C GLY A 399 18.51 -2.78 5.18
N ARG A 400 18.79 -3.94 5.78
CA ARG A 400 20.05 -4.68 5.57
C ARG A 400 19.78 -6.04 4.95
N ASN A 401 20.75 -6.53 4.21
CA ASN A 401 20.78 -7.91 3.77
C ASN A 401 20.85 -8.83 5.00
N LYS A 402 19.95 -9.81 5.08
CA LYS A 402 19.82 -10.71 6.23
C LYS A 402 21.06 -11.60 6.44
N ASP A 403 21.78 -11.93 5.36
CA ASP A 403 22.89 -12.89 5.35
C ASP A 403 24.25 -12.19 5.53
N THR A 404 24.45 -11.02 4.88
CA THR A 404 25.72 -10.28 4.92
C THR A 404 25.74 -9.14 5.94
N GLY A 405 24.57 -8.67 6.39
CA GLY A 405 24.46 -7.48 7.25
C GLY A 405 24.73 -6.16 6.53
N GLU A 406 25.07 -6.17 5.25
CA GLU A 406 25.34 -4.99 4.46
C GLU A 406 24.06 -4.18 4.22
N GLU A 407 24.18 -2.86 4.15
CA GLU A 407 23.07 -1.98 3.84
C GLU A 407 22.58 -2.18 2.40
N ILE A 408 21.28 -2.39 2.24
CA ILE A 408 20.67 -2.49 0.92
C ILE A 408 20.49 -1.08 0.37
N ARG A 409 21.09 -0.82 -0.79
CA ARG A 409 20.91 0.41 -1.55
C ARG A 409 19.96 0.17 -2.72
N PRO A 410 18.66 0.51 -2.56
CA PRO A 410 17.68 0.27 -3.60
C PRO A 410 17.92 1.17 -4.81
N LYS A 411 17.46 0.74 -5.98
CA LYS A 411 17.50 1.56 -7.21
C LYS A 411 16.60 2.79 -7.10
N LEU A 412 15.46 2.68 -6.40
CA LEU A 412 14.54 3.77 -6.13
C LEU A 412 14.79 4.36 -4.73
N GLU A 413 14.96 5.67 -4.68
CA GLU A 413 15.00 6.48 -3.47
C GLU A 413 13.86 7.48 -3.53
N THR A 414 12.76 7.20 -2.85
CA THR A 414 11.57 8.01 -2.99
C THR A 414 11.03 8.53 -1.65
N VAL A 415 10.32 9.65 -1.72
CA VAL A 415 9.47 10.13 -0.63
C VAL A 415 8.03 9.99 -1.07
N ARG A 416 7.28 9.21 -0.31
CA ARG A 416 5.87 8.94 -0.58
C ARG A 416 4.97 9.94 0.11
N LEU A 417 4.19 10.66 -0.68
CA LEU A 417 3.08 11.49 -0.24
C LEU A 417 1.81 10.66 -0.34
N THR A 418 1.51 9.89 0.71
CA THR A 418 0.37 8.96 0.72
C THR A 418 -0.90 9.71 1.04
N ILE A 419 -1.93 9.57 0.23
CA ILE A 419 -3.20 10.27 0.40
C ILE A 419 -4.19 9.37 1.15
N PRO A 420 -4.54 9.68 2.42
CA PRO A 420 -5.64 9.01 3.11
C PRO A 420 -6.97 9.25 2.39
N ARG A 421 -7.81 8.23 2.33
CA ARG A 421 -9.09 8.29 1.60
C ARG A 421 -10.11 9.13 2.37
N ARG A 422 -10.77 10.07 1.69
CA ARG A 422 -11.86 10.91 2.23
C ARG A 422 -11.44 11.81 3.40
N VAL A 423 -10.14 12.20 3.50
CA VAL A 423 -9.62 13.02 4.61
C VAL A 423 -9.27 14.42 4.14
N TYR A 424 -8.48 14.52 3.09
CA TYR A 424 -8.00 15.79 2.56
C TYR A 424 -8.75 16.20 1.30
N THR A 425 -8.96 17.51 1.16
CA THR A 425 -9.59 18.17 0.02
C THR A 425 -8.54 18.73 -0.94
N GLN A 426 -8.98 19.21 -2.08
CA GLN A 426 -8.12 19.84 -3.09
C GLN A 426 -7.25 20.96 -2.51
N SER A 427 -7.80 21.82 -1.63
CA SER A 427 -7.04 22.92 -1.00
C SER A 427 -5.86 22.43 -0.15
N HIS A 428 -5.98 21.29 0.50
CA HIS A 428 -4.84 20.67 1.19
C HIS A 428 -3.75 20.21 0.21
N PHE A 429 -4.15 19.65 -0.93
CA PHE A 429 -3.18 19.24 -1.97
C PHE A 429 -2.50 20.43 -2.63
N ASP A 430 -3.19 21.58 -2.73
CA ASP A 430 -2.59 22.83 -3.18
C ASP A 430 -1.46 23.28 -2.24
N VAL A 431 -1.72 23.26 -0.94
CA VAL A 431 -0.69 23.57 0.08
C VAL A 431 0.48 22.59 0.02
N VAL A 432 0.20 21.30 -0.14
CA VAL A 432 1.26 20.28 -0.29
C VAL A 432 2.10 20.54 -1.54
N ALA A 433 1.46 20.84 -2.68
CA ALA A 433 2.16 21.09 -3.92
C ALA A 433 3.05 22.35 -3.82
N GLU A 434 2.52 23.45 -3.27
CA GLU A 434 3.27 24.67 -3.05
C GLU A 434 4.47 24.46 -2.13
N ALA A 435 4.29 23.72 -1.03
CA ALA A 435 5.37 23.37 -0.11
C ALA A 435 6.49 22.56 -0.79
N VAL A 436 6.13 21.57 -1.60
CA VAL A 436 7.11 20.76 -2.36
C VAL A 436 7.84 21.60 -3.40
N ILE A 437 7.12 22.48 -4.12
CA ILE A 437 7.70 23.37 -5.15
C ILE A 437 8.69 24.36 -4.52
N ASP A 438 8.31 25.01 -3.42
CA ASP A 438 9.18 25.95 -2.73
C ASP A 438 10.43 25.27 -2.14
N LEU A 439 10.27 24.06 -1.56
CA LEU A 439 11.39 23.26 -1.10
C LEU A 439 12.34 22.90 -2.26
N TYR A 440 11.80 22.54 -3.43
CA TYR A 440 12.60 22.20 -4.61
C TYR A 440 13.39 23.39 -5.16
N GLN A 441 12.82 24.59 -5.11
CA GLN A 441 13.51 25.81 -5.52
C GLN A 441 14.72 26.11 -4.63
N ASN A 442 14.71 25.66 -3.37
CA ASN A 442 15.76 25.82 -2.38
C ASN A 442 16.64 24.56 -2.17
N ARG A 443 16.56 23.58 -3.06
CA ARG A 443 17.16 22.24 -2.93
C ARG A 443 18.69 22.22 -2.77
N ASP A 444 19.39 23.25 -3.25
CA ASP A 444 20.86 23.31 -3.16
C ASP A 444 21.36 23.47 -1.70
N LYS A 445 20.47 23.84 -0.78
CA LYS A 445 20.76 23.96 0.66
C LYS A 445 20.60 22.64 1.41
N ALA A 446 20.12 21.58 0.73
CA ALA A 446 19.85 20.30 1.34
C ALA A 446 21.13 19.67 1.89
N LYS A 447 21.01 19.11 3.10
CA LYS A 447 22.03 18.33 3.76
C LYS A 447 21.53 16.91 4.00
N GLY A 448 22.44 15.96 4.00
CA GLY A 448 22.12 14.58 4.35
C GLY A 448 21.92 14.37 5.84
N LEU A 449 21.64 13.13 6.18
CA LEU A 449 21.50 12.63 7.54
C LEU A 449 22.50 11.51 7.80
N LYS A 450 22.87 11.34 9.07
CA LYS A 450 23.62 10.20 9.57
C LYS A 450 22.75 9.42 10.53
N MET A 451 22.61 8.10 10.32
CA MET A 451 21.89 7.23 11.24
C MET A 451 22.72 7.03 12.52
N VAL A 452 22.12 7.30 13.68
CA VAL A 452 22.76 7.17 15.00
C VAL A 452 22.14 6.08 15.86
N TYR A 453 20.93 5.62 15.49
CA TYR A 453 20.29 4.47 16.12
C TYR A 453 19.56 3.64 15.09
N GLU A 454 19.75 2.32 15.13
CA GLU A 454 19.13 1.33 14.24
C GLU A 454 18.58 0.18 15.06
N PRO A 455 17.24 -0.06 15.04
CA PRO A 455 16.64 -1.25 15.64
C PRO A 455 16.88 -2.50 14.79
N LYS A 456 16.81 -3.67 15.42
CA LYS A 456 17.05 -4.96 14.77
C LYS A 456 16.11 -5.25 13.59
N TYR A 457 14.84 -4.85 13.69
CA TYR A 457 13.80 -5.15 12.70
C TYR A 457 13.11 -3.87 12.22
N LEU A 458 12.77 -3.82 10.93
CA LEU A 458 11.96 -2.77 10.33
C LEU A 458 12.40 -1.36 10.76
N ARG A 459 13.69 -1.06 10.57
CA ARG A 459 14.38 0.11 11.12
C ARG A 459 13.71 1.43 10.80
N PHE A 460 13.02 1.54 9.66
CA PHE A 460 12.36 2.78 9.24
C PHE A 460 11.30 3.29 10.24
N PHE A 461 10.73 2.42 11.07
CA PHE A 461 9.78 2.84 12.12
C PHE A 461 10.43 3.53 13.32
N GLN A 462 11.70 3.21 13.63
CA GLN A 462 12.31 3.60 14.92
C GLN A 462 13.74 4.13 14.79
N ALA A 463 14.36 4.09 13.62
CA ALA A 463 15.70 4.62 13.42
C ALA A 463 15.75 6.10 13.80
N ARG A 464 16.91 6.56 14.30
CA ARG A 464 17.16 7.96 14.64
C ARG A 464 18.38 8.47 13.89
N PHE A 465 18.35 9.74 13.57
CA PHE A 465 19.34 10.40 12.74
C PHE A 465 19.83 11.70 13.37
N GLU A 466 20.97 12.18 12.85
CA GLU A 466 21.53 13.52 13.08
C GLU A 466 21.74 14.20 11.72
N LYS A 467 21.65 15.53 11.69
CA LYS A 467 21.98 16.33 10.50
C LYS A 467 23.49 16.37 10.28
N LEU A 468 23.90 16.27 9.01
CA LEU A 468 25.28 16.43 8.56
C LEU A 468 25.64 17.90 8.36
#